data_d3caf69b8bf5efd4c9ec144d2c87dffe
#
_entry.id   d3caf69b8bf5efd4c9ec144d2c87dffe
#
_cell.length_a   1.000
_cell.length_b   1.000
_cell.length_c   1.000
_cell.angle_alpha   90.00
_cell.angle_beta   90.00
_cell.angle_gamma   90.00
#
_symmetry.space_group_name_H-M   'P 1'
#
loop_
_entity.id
_entity.type
_entity.pdbx_description
1 polymer ?
#
loop_
_entity_poly.entity_id
_entity_poly.type
_entity_poly.pdbx_seq_one_letter_code
_entity_poly.pdbx_strand_id
1 'polypeptide(L)'
;SQIEAGDVCPIVVLANNRMAALPDVSTAQEMGIPVSFSTVRGFVVHKDTPDAVAEKIETALMKSMNHSVYQGFLTSVGLDSSSVAGSDEWGNQLSVMVNDMQAALKELGFIE
;
A
#
# COMPACT_ATOMS: atom_id res chain seq x y z
N SER A 1 -7.83 5.74 -18.96
CA SER A 1 -8.44 4.70 -18.11
C SER A 1 -9.97 4.68 -18.31
N GLN A 2 -10.65 3.65 -17.85
CA GLN A 2 -12.12 3.56 -17.89
C GLN A 2 -12.80 4.69 -17.09
N ILE A 3 -12.14 5.18 -16.06
CA ILE A 3 -12.60 6.33 -15.27
C ILE A 3 -12.54 7.62 -16.13
N GLU A 4 -11.45 7.86 -16.82
CA GLU A 4 -11.29 9.02 -17.71
C GLU A 4 -12.24 8.96 -18.90
N ALA A 5 -12.55 7.77 -19.41
CA ALA A 5 -13.55 7.55 -20.45
C ALA A 5 -15.00 7.76 -19.96
N GLY A 6 -15.22 7.82 -18.65
CA GLY A 6 -16.55 7.95 -18.05
C GLY A 6 -17.33 6.63 -17.98
N ASP A 7 -16.70 5.50 -18.29
CA ASP A 7 -17.36 4.18 -18.29
C ASP A 7 -17.54 3.64 -16.86
N VAL A 8 -16.70 4.10 -15.91
CA VAL A 8 -16.71 3.68 -14.51
C VAL A 8 -16.61 4.91 -13.61
N CYS A 9 -17.45 4.95 -12.58
CA CYS A 9 -17.45 6.00 -11.58
C CYS A 9 -16.90 5.47 -10.26
N PRO A 10 -15.76 5.99 -9.74
CA PRO A 10 -15.24 5.61 -8.45
C PRO A 10 -16.16 6.15 -7.34
N ILE A 11 -16.49 5.32 -6.35
CA ILE A 11 -17.45 5.66 -5.28
C ILE A 11 -16.70 5.95 -3.98
N VAL A 12 -15.68 5.17 -3.66
CA VAL A 12 -14.95 5.25 -2.39
C VAL A 12 -13.52 4.72 -2.55
N VAL A 13 -12.60 5.30 -1.80
CA VAL A 13 -11.22 4.83 -1.65
C VAL A 13 -11.06 4.12 -0.31
N LEU A 14 -10.51 2.91 -0.33
CA LEU A 14 -10.30 2.11 0.90
C LEU A 14 -8.94 2.38 1.58
N ALA A 15 -8.13 3.30 1.08
CA ALA A 15 -6.88 3.71 1.72
C ALA A 15 -7.14 4.73 2.85
N ASN A 16 -6.13 4.95 3.70
CA ASN A 16 -6.21 5.93 4.79
C ASN A 16 -6.33 7.38 4.29
N ASN A 17 -5.79 7.66 3.11
CA ASN A 17 -5.84 8.98 2.49
C ASN A 17 -6.46 8.87 1.09
N ARG A 18 -7.00 9.98 0.59
CA ARG A 18 -7.48 10.06 -0.79
C ARG A 18 -6.32 9.81 -1.76
N MET A 19 -6.62 9.17 -2.88
CA MET A 19 -5.64 8.98 -3.93
C MET A 19 -5.37 10.30 -4.66
N ALA A 20 -4.11 10.60 -4.97
CA ALA A 20 -3.74 11.79 -5.73
C ALA A 20 -4.42 11.85 -7.13
N ALA A 21 -4.64 10.68 -7.73
CA ALA A 21 -5.34 10.56 -9.01
C ALA A 21 -6.87 10.73 -8.90
N LEU A 22 -7.45 10.69 -7.70
CA LEU A 22 -8.89 10.77 -7.43
C LEU A 22 -9.17 11.69 -6.23
N PRO A 23 -8.79 12.97 -6.28
CA PRO A 23 -8.84 13.88 -5.14
C PRO A 23 -10.27 14.16 -4.65
N ASP A 24 -11.26 14.01 -5.50
CA ASP A 24 -12.67 14.26 -5.19
C ASP A 24 -13.39 13.02 -4.64
N VAL A 25 -12.73 11.85 -4.63
CA VAL A 25 -13.31 10.60 -4.11
C VAL A 25 -12.94 10.44 -2.65
N SER A 26 -13.94 10.41 -1.78
CA SER A 26 -13.76 10.26 -0.34
C SER A 26 -13.23 8.88 0.04
N THR A 27 -12.48 8.82 1.14
CA THR A 27 -12.11 7.53 1.75
C THR A 27 -13.30 6.93 2.52
N ALA A 28 -13.27 5.62 2.78
CA ALA A 28 -14.26 4.96 3.61
C ALA A 28 -14.31 5.57 5.02
N GLN A 29 -13.15 5.92 5.58
CA GLN A 29 -13.05 6.57 6.89
C GLN A 29 -13.72 7.95 6.91
N GLU A 30 -13.55 8.77 5.88
CA GLU A 30 -14.24 10.07 5.75
C GLU A 30 -15.76 9.91 5.65
N MET A 31 -16.23 8.77 5.16
CA MET A 31 -17.65 8.41 5.11
C MET A 31 -18.19 7.78 6.41
N GLY A 32 -17.36 7.70 7.46
CA GLY A 32 -17.74 7.11 8.76
C GLY A 32 -17.66 5.58 8.80
N ILE A 33 -17.07 4.95 7.79
CA ILE A 33 -16.84 3.50 7.72
C ILE A 33 -15.38 3.25 8.14
N PRO A 34 -15.11 2.68 9.34
CA PRO A 34 -13.75 2.53 9.87
C PRO A 34 -13.01 1.35 9.22
N VAL A 35 -12.93 1.35 7.90
CA VAL A 35 -12.24 0.32 7.10
C VAL A 35 -11.12 0.99 6.30
N SER A 36 -9.94 0.38 6.37
CA SER A 36 -8.82 0.68 5.48
C SER A 36 -8.27 -0.64 4.95
N PHE A 37 -8.16 -0.76 3.65
CA PHE A 37 -7.59 -1.93 3.00
C PHE A 37 -6.78 -1.51 1.78
N SER A 38 -5.50 -1.87 1.78
CA SER A 38 -4.59 -1.54 0.69
C SER A 38 -3.89 -2.77 0.16
N THR A 39 -3.67 -2.84 -1.12
CA THR A 39 -2.78 -3.84 -1.72
C THR A 39 -1.35 -3.39 -1.52
N VAL A 40 -0.56 -4.21 -0.85
CA VAL A 40 0.88 -3.95 -0.65
C VAL A 40 1.70 -4.92 -1.48
N ARG A 41 2.85 -4.45 -1.98
CA ARG A 41 3.86 -5.24 -2.69
C ARG A 41 5.22 -4.87 -2.14
N GLY A 42 6.12 -5.85 -2.03
CA GLY A 42 7.44 -5.55 -1.50
C GLY A 42 8.47 -6.61 -1.85
N PHE A 43 9.69 -6.33 -1.48
CA PHE A 43 10.82 -7.26 -1.58
C PHE A 43 11.08 -7.84 -0.19
N VAL A 44 11.36 -9.13 -0.15
CA VAL A 44 11.72 -9.82 1.08
C VAL A 44 13.06 -10.53 0.91
N VAL A 45 13.81 -10.65 1.98
CA VAL A 45 15.04 -11.43 2.04
C VAL A 45 14.85 -12.62 2.97
N HIS A 46 15.69 -13.64 2.84
CA HIS A 46 15.63 -14.79 3.74
C HIS A 46 15.94 -14.35 5.18
N LYS A 47 15.31 -14.96 6.17
CA LYS A 47 15.45 -14.62 7.60
C LYS A 47 16.88 -14.69 8.13
N ASP A 48 17.72 -15.53 7.54
CA ASP A 48 19.14 -15.70 7.92
C ASP A 48 20.07 -14.78 7.10
N THR A 49 19.54 -13.83 6.33
CA THR A 49 20.36 -12.82 5.64
C THR A 49 21.00 -11.91 6.69
N PRO A 50 22.35 -11.75 6.67
CA PRO A 50 23.01 -10.84 7.60
C PRO A 50 22.46 -9.41 7.51
N ASP A 51 22.26 -8.74 8.64
CA ASP A 51 21.66 -7.40 8.74
C ASP A 51 22.35 -6.40 7.81
N ALA A 52 23.69 -6.37 7.80
CA ALA A 52 24.45 -5.47 6.93
C ALA A 52 24.21 -5.71 5.42
N VAL A 53 23.79 -6.92 5.03
CA VAL A 53 23.42 -7.22 3.63
C VAL A 53 21.99 -6.75 3.38
N ALA A 54 21.08 -6.99 4.31
CA ALA A 54 19.69 -6.54 4.22
C ALA A 54 19.61 -5.00 4.14
N GLU A 55 20.31 -4.28 5.01
CA GLU A 55 20.41 -2.81 5.00
C GLU A 55 20.96 -2.27 3.68
N LYS A 56 21.98 -2.93 3.12
CA LYS A 56 22.56 -2.53 1.83
C LYS A 56 21.56 -2.71 0.68
N ILE A 57 20.81 -3.81 0.69
CA ILE A 57 19.76 -4.08 -0.30
C ILE A 57 18.64 -3.04 -0.15
N GLU A 58 18.16 -2.79 1.07
CA GLU A 58 17.13 -1.78 1.34
C GLU A 58 17.55 -0.40 0.85
N THR A 59 18.77 0.04 1.20
CA THR A 59 19.30 1.33 0.75
C THR A 59 19.31 1.45 -0.78
N ALA A 60 19.72 0.39 -1.48
CA ALA A 60 19.74 0.37 -2.93
C ALA A 60 18.32 0.40 -3.53
N LEU A 61 17.38 -0.34 -2.95
CA LEU A 61 15.97 -0.35 -3.37
C LEU A 61 15.32 1.01 -3.13
N MET A 62 15.48 1.60 -1.95
CA MET A 62 14.93 2.92 -1.62
C MET A 62 15.48 4.00 -2.55
N LYS A 63 16.78 3.98 -2.85
CA LYS A 63 17.38 4.87 -3.83
C LYS A 63 16.76 4.70 -5.22
N SER A 64 16.54 3.47 -5.65
CA SER A 64 15.94 3.16 -6.95
C SER A 64 14.47 3.58 -7.03
N MET A 65 13.71 3.35 -5.96
CA MET A 65 12.29 3.74 -5.88
C MET A 65 12.09 5.26 -5.78
N ASN A 66 13.05 6.00 -5.26
CA ASN A 66 13.06 7.46 -5.27
C ASN A 66 13.59 8.08 -6.57
N HIS A 67 14.04 7.27 -7.52
CA HIS A 67 14.49 7.76 -8.82
C HIS A 67 13.29 8.22 -9.68
N SER A 68 13.49 9.28 -10.46
CA SER A 68 12.44 9.91 -11.29
C SER A 68 11.70 8.93 -12.22
N VAL A 69 12.40 7.92 -12.76
CA VAL A 69 11.78 6.91 -13.62
C VAL A 69 10.75 6.08 -12.86
N TYR A 70 11.07 5.64 -11.63
CA TYR A 70 10.14 4.89 -10.81
C TYR A 70 8.99 5.77 -10.32
N GLN A 71 9.27 7.01 -9.92
CA GLN A 71 8.24 7.97 -9.53
C GLN A 71 7.28 8.29 -10.69
N GLY A 72 7.80 8.39 -11.91
CA GLY A 72 6.97 8.52 -13.11
C GLY A 72 6.08 7.31 -13.35
N PHE A 73 6.58 6.10 -13.10
CA PHE A 73 5.77 4.89 -13.15
C PHE A 73 4.66 4.91 -12.08
N LEU A 74 4.97 5.26 -10.82
CA LEU A 74 3.96 5.38 -9.77
C LEU A 74 2.84 6.34 -10.18
N THR A 75 3.20 7.53 -10.68
CA THR A 75 2.22 8.51 -11.17
C THR A 75 1.35 7.95 -12.30
N SER A 76 1.93 7.18 -13.23
CA SER A 76 1.18 6.59 -14.34
C SER A 76 0.13 5.57 -13.92
N VAL A 77 0.27 4.99 -12.73
CA VAL A 77 -0.69 4.05 -12.13
C VAL A 77 -1.54 4.68 -11.01
N GLY A 78 -1.51 6.00 -10.89
CA GLY A 78 -2.33 6.74 -9.90
C GLY A 78 -1.76 6.74 -8.48
N LEU A 79 -0.50 6.39 -8.32
CA LEU A 79 0.23 6.38 -7.05
C LEU A 79 1.23 7.56 -7.00
N ASP A 80 1.82 7.80 -5.84
CA ASP A 80 2.84 8.83 -5.61
C ASP A 80 3.96 8.33 -4.67
N SER A 81 4.85 9.23 -4.28
CA SER A 81 5.98 8.91 -3.41
C SER A 81 5.57 8.37 -2.03
N SER A 82 4.37 8.67 -1.55
CA SER A 82 3.85 8.14 -0.27
C SER A 82 3.55 6.64 -0.33
N SER A 83 3.54 6.06 -1.54
CA SER A 83 3.38 4.62 -1.76
C SER A 83 4.67 3.83 -1.58
N VAL A 84 5.79 4.48 -1.24
CA VAL A 84 7.10 3.86 -1.00
C VAL A 84 7.38 3.84 0.49
N ALA A 85 7.63 2.66 1.04
CA ALA A 85 7.95 2.47 2.46
C ALA A 85 9.25 1.67 2.63
N GLY A 86 10.03 2.00 3.65
CA GLY A 86 11.17 1.20 4.10
C GLY A 86 10.74 -0.02 4.93
N SER A 87 11.71 -0.83 5.34
CA SER A 87 11.46 -2.10 6.02
C SER A 87 10.67 -1.95 7.33
N ASP A 88 10.99 -0.95 8.15
CA ASP A 88 10.32 -0.73 9.43
C ASP A 88 8.85 -0.34 9.25
N GLU A 89 8.59 0.63 8.39
CA GLU A 89 7.23 1.10 8.10
C GLU A 89 6.40 -0.01 7.45
N TRP A 90 6.98 -0.69 6.45
CA TRP A 90 6.29 -1.79 5.78
C TRP A 90 6.03 -2.99 6.70
N GLY A 91 6.99 -3.32 7.58
CA GLY A 91 6.82 -4.35 8.62
C GLY A 91 5.66 -4.05 9.57
N ASN A 92 5.53 -2.79 10.00
CA ASN A 92 4.41 -2.34 10.81
C ASN A 92 3.07 -2.43 10.05
N GLN A 93 3.03 -1.99 8.80
CA GLN A 93 1.84 -2.10 7.94
C GLN A 93 1.39 -3.56 7.78
N LEU A 94 2.34 -4.46 7.49
CA LEU A 94 2.05 -5.89 7.36
C LEU A 94 1.49 -6.49 8.66
N SER A 95 2.06 -6.11 9.80
CA SER A 95 1.62 -6.59 11.11
C SER A 95 0.17 -6.18 11.40
N VAL A 96 -0.18 -4.94 11.12
CA VAL A 96 -1.56 -4.44 11.25
C VAL A 96 -2.49 -5.20 10.30
N MET A 97 -2.12 -5.30 9.01
CA MET A 97 -2.94 -6.01 8.02
C MET A 97 -3.18 -7.47 8.36
N VAL A 98 -2.17 -8.18 8.89
CA VAL A 98 -2.31 -9.59 9.31
C VAL A 98 -3.29 -9.69 10.47
N ASN A 99 -3.18 -8.83 11.47
CA ASN A 99 -4.09 -8.84 12.63
C ASN A 99 -5.53 -8.53 12.21
N ASP A 100 -5.75 -7.52 11.39
CA ASP A 100 -7.08 -7.14 10.90
C ASP A 100 -7.70 -8.26 10.05
N MET A 101 -6.88 -8.86 9.17
CA MET A 101 -7.32 -9.99 8.34
C MET A 101 -7.68 -11.21 9.18
N GLN A 102 -6.86 -11.54 10.20
CA GLN A 102 -7.16 -12.65 11.10
C GLN A 102 -8.47 -12.42 11.86
N ALA A 103 -8.69 -11.20 12.38
CA ALA A 103 -9.94 -10.85 13.05
C ALA A 103 -11.14 -11.02 12.13
N ALA A 104 -11.07 -10.49 10.91
CA ALA A 104 -12.12 -10.60 9.92
C ALA A 104 -12.40 -12.06 9.52
N LEU A 105 -11.36 -12.86 9.30
CA LEU A 105 -11.51 -14.28 8.94
C LEU A 105 -12.12 -15.12 10.08
N LYS A 106 -11.81 -14.79 11.34
CA LYS A 106 -12.45 -15.40 12.51
C LYS A 106 -13.93 -15.04 12.59
N GLU A 107 -14.27 -13.78 12.42
CA GLU A 107 -15.66 -13.31 12.45
C GLU A 107 -16.49 -13.97 11.34
N LEU A 108 -15.89 -14.18 10.16
CA LEU A 108 -16.51 -14.85 9.03
C LEU A 108 -16.52 -16.39 9.14
N GLY A 109 -15.86 -16.97 10.16
CA GLY A 109 -15.81 -18.41 10.39
C GLY A 109 -14.88 -19.18 9.44
N PHE A 110 -13.92 -18.51 8.79
CA PHE A 110 -12.95 -19.16 7.90
C PHE A 110 -11.76 -19.75 8.65
N ILE A 111 -11.44 -19.23 9.84
CA ILE A 111 -10.37 -19.71 10.73
C ILE A 111 -10.87 -19.75 12.17
N GLU A 112 -10.22 -20.59 13.03
CA GLU A 112 -10.52 -20.72 14.46
C GLU A 112 -9.83 -19.62 15.32
#